data_17ba342cf91f2dec0a8e454fd0daabf7
#
_entry.id   17ba342cf91f2dec0a8e454fd0daabf7
#
_cell.length_a   1.000
_cell.length_b   1.000
_cell.length_c   1.000
_cell.angle_alpha   90.00
_cell.angle_beta   90.00
_cell.angle_gamma   90.00
#
_symmetry.space_group_name_H-M   'P 1'
#
loop_
_entity.id
_entity.type
_entity.pdbx_description
1 polymer ?
#
loop_
_entity_poly.entity_id
_entity_poly.type
_entity_poly.pdbx_seq_one_letter_code
_entity_poly.pdbx_strand_id
1 'polypeptide(L)'
;MNLLEVRSLSVHFGGLAAITDMTMEVREGEVLSLIGPNGAGKTTAFNAITGYLAPSSGEIAYLGKNLRGMKTNAIAALGLVRTFQKTSVFGGKSALENVLIGLHLRARQTPLAILLGFPHVEREERELRGEAEKVLDFVGLRKRKDELASAIPYGDQRLLEVAIALAARPKLLMLDEPVSGMNPSETSSFMAKLAEIRALGITVLLVEHDMKMVMGVSDRVVCLSQGRIIADGTPAEIQRDAEVIKAYLGERYKRAVG
;
A
#
# COMPACT_ATOMS: atom_id res chain seq x y z
N MET A 1 -0.03 17.91 -8.88
CA MET A 1 1.43 17.89 -8.58
C MET A 1 1.86 16.44 -8.52
N ASN A 2 3.09 16.08 -8.99
CA ASN A 2 3.56 14.70 -8.83
C ASN A 2 4.01 14.48 -7.39
N LEU A 3 3.42 13.48 -6.74
CA LEU A 3 3.74 13.11 -5.36
C LEU A 3 4.91 12.13 -5.32
N LEU A 4 4.91 11.15 -6.25
CA LEU A 4 5.97 10.17 -6.45
C LEU A 4 6.40 10.19 -7.92
N GLU A 5 7.70 10.17 -8.16
CA GLU A 5 8.29 10.06 -9.48
C GLU A 5 9.33 8.93 -9.49
N VAL A 6 9.19 8.03 -10.43
CA VAL A 6 10.11 6.94 -10.71
C VAL A 6 10.67 7.16 -12.11
N ARG A 7 11.99 7.29 -12.22
CA ARG A 7 12.68 7.62 -13.49
C ARG A 7 13.69 6.57 -13.83
N SER A 8 13.51 5.90 -14.96
CA SER A 8 14.43 4.89 -15.53
C SER A 8 14.88 3.84 -14.50
N LEU A 9 13.95 3.43 -13.64
CA LEU A 9 14.22 2.45 -12.57
C LEU A 9 14.54 1.09 -13.17
N SER A 10 15.67 0.53 -12.78
CA SER A 10 16.04 -0.84 -13.11
C SER A 10 16.47 -1.61 -11.88
N VAL A 11 16.05 -2.88 -11.82
CA VAL A 11 16.37 -3.80 -10.73
C VAL A 11 16.79 -5.14 -11.31
N HIS A 12 17.99 -5.58 -10.94
CA HIS A 12 18.57 -6.84 -11.38
C HIS A 12 18.88 -7.74 -10.19
N PHE A 13 18.58 -9.02 -10.32
CA PHE A 13 18.98 -10.10 -9.39
C PHE A 13 19.95 -11.03 -10.12
N GLY A 14 21.25 -10.81 -9.94
CA GLY A 14 22.25 -11.51 -10.76
C GLY A 14 22.04 -11.23 -12.25
N GLY A 15 21.81 -12.26 -13.04
CA GLY A 15 21.54 -12.16 -14.48
C GLY A 15 20.08 -11.85 -14.85
N LEU A 16 19.16 -11.85 -13.88
CA LEU A 16 17.73 -11.62 -14.11
C LEU A 16 17.38 -10.13 -13.97
N ALA A 17 16.90 -9.50 -15.04
CA ALA A 17 16.33 -8.17 -15.00
C ALA A 17 14.85 -8.26 -14.55
N ALA A 18 14.57 -7.93 -13.29
CA ALA A 18 13.21 -7.95 -12.75
C ALA A 18 12.42 -6.67 -13.11
N ILE A 19 13.13 -5.55 -13.26
CA ILE A 19 12.59 -4.28 -13.77
C ILE A 19 13.65 -3.68 -14.70
N THR A 20 13.18 -3.14 -15.82
CA THR A 20 14.04 -2.52 -16.84
C THR A 20 13.44 -1.20 -17.27
N ASP A 21 14.17 -0.10 -16.98
CA ASP A 21 13.86 1.26 -17.44
C ASP A 21 12.41 1.70 -17.15
N MET A 22 11.91 1.40 -15.95
CA MET A 22 10.56 1.74 -15.53
C MET A 22 10.49 3.23 -15.20
N THR A 23 9.63 3.97 -15.90
CA THR A 23 9.36 5.39 -15.63
C THR A 23 7.86 5.57 -15.40
N MET A 24 7.48 6.07 -14.23
CA MET A 24 6.08 6.38 -13.88
C MET A 24 6.01 7.50 -12.85
N GLU A 25 4.86 8.11 -12.76
CA GLU A 25 4.54 9.12 -11.74
C GLU A 25 3.24 8.78 -11.02
N VAL A 26 3.11 9.25 -9.77
CA VAL A 26 1.85 9.21 -9.02
C VAL A 26 1.47 10.64 -8.69
N ARG A 27 0.28 11.06 -9.10
CA ARG A 27 -0.24 12.41 -8.90
C ARG A 27 -0.95 12.51 -7.56
N GLU A 28 -0.87 13.67 -6.95
CA GLU A 28 -1.56 13.91 -5.68
C GLU A 28 -3.08 13.75 -5.84
N GLY A 29 -3.70 12.99 -4.93
CA GLY A 29 -5.14 12.72 -4.89
C GLY A 29 -5.64 11.67 -5.89
N GLU A 30 -4.77 11.07 -6.73
CA GLU A 30 -5.19 9.98 -7.61
C GLU A 30 -5.18 8.62 -6.93
N VAL A 31 -5.98 7.72 -7.46
CA VAL A 31 -5.86 6.26 -7.27
C VAL A 31 -5.21 5.69 -8.51
N LEU A 32 -3.92 5.38 -8.42
CA LEU A 32 -3.16 4.71 -9.48
C LEU A 32 -3.07 3.21 -9.19
N SER A 33 -3.46 2.38 -10.15
CA SER A 33 -3.23 0.93 -10.04
C SER A 33 -2.04 0.50 -10.90
N LEU A 34 -1.15 -0.29 -10.32
CA LEU A 34 -0.08 -1.00 -11.02
C LEU A 34 -0.50 -2.45 -11.21
N ILE A 35 -0.84 -2.83 -12.44
CA ILE A 35 -1.28 -4.16 -12.81
C ILE A 35 -0.24 -4.91 -13.64
N GLY A 36 -0.50 -6.17 -13.93
CA GLY A 36 0.34 -7.00 -14.80
C GLY A 36 0.31 -8.45 -14.37
N PRO A 37 0.75 -9.36 -15.26
CA PRO A 37 0.83 -10.79 -14.98
C PRO A 37 1.73 -11.12 -13.78
N ASN A 38 1.63 -12.37 -13.29
CA ASN A 38 2.53 -12.84 -12.23
C ASN A 38 3.98 -12.84 -12.73
N GLY A 39 4.89 -12.37 -11.87
CA GLY A 39 6.30 -12.20 -12.27
C GLY A 39 6.58 -10.96 -13.14
N ALA A 40 5.60 -10.08 -13.39
CA ALA A 40 5.81 -8.86 -14.16
C ALA A 40 6.75 -7.83 -13.49
N GLY A 41 7.03 -7.97 -12.19
CA GLY A 41 7.90 -7.06 -11.44
C GLY A 41 7.18 -6.12 -10.45
N LYS A 42 5.85 -6.24 -10.28
CA LYS A 42 5.04 -5.35 -9.42
C LYS A 42 5.56 -5.27 -7.98
N THR A 43 5.75 -6.40 -7.32
CA THR A 43 6.29 -6.46 -5.95
C THR A 43 7.72 -5.92 -5.88
N THR A 44 8.52 -6.14 -6.92
CA THR A 44 9.89 -5.58 -7.02
C THR A 44 9.84 -4.06 -7.09
N ALA A 45 8.92 -3.48 -7.88
CA ALA A 45 8.70 -2.03 -7.94
C ALA A 45 8.30 -1.47 -6.56
N PHE A 46 7.33 -2.08 -5.89
CA PHE A 46 6.90 -1.69 -4.55
C PHE A 46 8.05 -1.76 -3.55
N ASN A 47 8.86 -2.83 -3.58
CA ASN A 47 10.03 -2.96 -2.71
C ASN A 47 11.07 -1.89 -2.96
N ALA A 48 11.32 -1.53 -4.23
CA ALA A 48 12.26 -0.46 -4.58
C ALA A 48 11.75 0.91 -4.12
N ILE A 49 10.47 1.23 -4.36
CA ILE A 49 9.85 2.50 -3.97
C ILE A 49 9.87 2.68 -2.45
N THR A 50 9.65 1.61 -1.69
CA THR A 50 9.57 1.65 -0.22
C THR A 50 10.92 1.45 0.48
N GLY A 51 12.02 1.33 -0.28
CA GLY A 51 13.38 1.19 0.27
C GLY A 51 13.70 -0.18 0.86
N TYR A 52 12.84 -1.21 0.64
CA TYR A 52 13.15 -2.60 0.98
C TYR A 52 14.18 -3.22 0.04
N LEU A 53 14.31 -2.65 -1.16
CA LEU A 53 15.22 -3.12 -2.18
C LEU A 53 15.92 -1.91 -2.81
N ALA A 54 17.26 -1.96 -2.86
CA ALA A 54 18.02 -0.94 -3.55
C ALA A 54 17.93 -1.14 -5.06
N PRO A 55 17.55 -0.12 -5.86
CA PRO A 55 17.55 -0.23 -7.31
C PRO A 55 18.98 -0.36 -7.85
N SER A 56 19.14 -1.08 -8.96
CA SER A 56 20.41 -1.19 -9.69
C SER A 56 20.77 0.14 -10.37
N SER A 57 19.75 0.81 -10.95
CA SER A 57 19.89 2.15 -11.55
C SER A 57 18.56 2.89 -11.52
N GLY A 58 18.59 4.18 -11.90
CA GLY A 58 17.42 5.05 -11.91
C GLY A 58 17.23 5.82 -10.59
N GLU A 59 16.16 6.59 -10.55
CA GLU A 59 15.86 7.48 -9.44
C GLU A 59 14.41 7.29 -8.98
N ILE A 60 14.20 7.45 -7.67
CA ILE A 60 12.87 7.50 -7.06
C ILE A 60 12.82 8.76 -6.22
N ALA A 61 11.91 9.66 -6.54
CA ALA A 61 11.69 10.90 -5.80
C ALA A 61 10.27 10.93 -5.22
N TYR A 62 10.15 11.27 -3.95
CA TYR A 62 8.88 11.45 -3.25
C TYR A 62 8.84 12.84 -2.62
N LEU A 63 7.80 13.62 -2.92
CA LEU A 63 7.70 15.04 -2.52
C LEU A 63 8.96 15.84 -2.93
N GLY A 64 9.53 15.55 -4.10
CA GLY A 64 10.76 16.16 -4.59
C GLY A 64 12.05 15.68 -3.91
N LYS A 65 11.96 14.77 -2.93
CA LYS A 65 13.11 14.23 -2.22
C LYS A 65 13.52 12.88 -2.79
N ASN A 66 14.78 12.72 -3.16
CA ASN A 66 15.32 11.43 -3.61
C ASN A 66 15.33 10.42 -2.44
N LEU A 67 14.74 9.24 -2.67
CA LEU A 67 14.62 8.17 -1.67
C LEU A 67 15.82 7.22 -1.65
N ARG A 68 16.76 7.34 -2.59
CA ARG A 68 17.88 6.41 -2.73
C ARG A 68 18.69 6.33 -1.44
N GLY A 69 18.90 5.12 -0.92
CA GLY A 69 19.64 4.86 0.31
C GLY A 69 18.92 5.22 1.61
N MET A 70 17.69 5.72 1.54
CA MET A 70 16.87 5.95 2.73
C MET A 70 16.37 4.62 3.31
N LYS A 71 16.34 4.52 4.64
CA LYS A 71 15.73 3.39 5.36
C LYS A 71 14.20 3.45 5.25
N THR A 72 13.55 2.28 5.25
CA THR A 72 12.08 2.15 5.15
C THR A 72 11.32 2.99 6.17
N ASN A 73 11.77 3.02 7.42
CA ASN A 73 11.15 3.85 8.47
C ASN A 73 11.27 5.35 8.21
N ALA A 74 12.38 5.80 7.61
CA ALA A 74 12.55 7.20 7.23
C ALA A 74 11.65 7.59 6.06
N ILE A 75 11.43 6.66 5.10
CA ILE A 75 10.48 6.84 3.99
C ILE A 75 9.05 6.90 4.54
N ALA A 76 8.68 5.99 5.45
CA ALA A 76 7.37 6.00 6.11
C ALA A 76 7.11 7.30 6.88
N ALA A 77 8.13 7.83 7.56
CA ALA A 77 8.05 9.12 8.27
C ALA A 77 7.81 10.33 7.34
N LEU A 78 8.12 10.22 6.04
CA LEU A 78 7.78 11.24 5.04
C LEU A 78 6.29 11.16 4.62
N GLY A 79 5.57 10.11 5.03
CA GLY A 79 4.17 9.87 4.69
C GLY A 79 3.95 8.92 3.50
N LEU A 80 4.97 8.18 3.05
CA LEU A 80 4.83 7.08 2.12
C LEU A 80 4.70 5.78 2.91
N VAL A 81 3.49 5.25 3.04
CA VAL A 81 3.19 4.09 3.89
C VAL A 81 2.66 2.95 3.04
N ARG A 82 3.12 1.72 3.31
CA ARG A 82 2.72 0.50 2.60
C ARG A 82 2.08 -0.50 3.55
N THR A 83 1.00 -1.15 3.08
CA THR A 83 0.54 -2.43 3.64
C THR A 83 1.34 -3.58 3.03
N PHE A 84 1.42 -4.72 3.72
CA PHE A 84 2.17 -5.88 3.23
C PHE A 84 1.22 -6.98 2.76
N GLN A 85 1.66 -7.76 1.77
CA GLN A 85 0.89 -8.85 1.15
C GLN A 85 0.54 -10.00 2.13
N LYS A 86 1.38 -10.25 3.15
CA LYS A 86 1.03 -11.17 4.24
C LYS A 86 0.46 -10.38 5.39
N THR A 87 -0.61 -10.90 6.01
CA THR A 87 -1.30 -10.28 7.16
C THR A 87 -0.28 -9.77 8.17
N SER A 88 -0.14 -8.43 8.20
CA SER A 88 0.88 -7.75 9.04
C SER A 88 0.34 -7.38 10.42
N VAL A 89 -0.82 -7.94 10.78
CA VAL A 89 -1.41 -7.72 12.11
C VAL A 89 -0.69 -8.57 13.15
N PHE A 90 -0.45 -8.00 14.30
CA PHE A 90 0.04 -8.73 15.48
C PHE A 90 -1.14 -9.52 16.07
N GLY A 91 -1.27 -10.78 15.69
CA GLY A 91 -2.41 -11.62 16.04
C GLY A 91 -2.67 -11.78 17.54
N GLY A 92 -1.61 -11.74 18.37
CA GLY A 92 -1.69 -11.76 19.83
C GLY A 92 -2.00 -10.42 20.50
N LYS A 93 -2.28 -9.37 19.72
CA LYS A 93 -2.65 -8.04 20.16
C LYS A 93 -4.09 -7.72 19.77
N SER A 94 -4.76 -6.84 20.53
CA SER A 94 -6.08 -6.36 20.16
C SER A 94 -6.04 -5.49 18.89
N ALA A 95 -7.20 -5.25 18.26
CA ALA A 95 -7.29 -4.33 17.13
C ALA A 95 -6.80 -2.93 17.51
N LEU A 96 -7.14 -2.44 18.69
CA LEU A 96 -6.69 -1.15 19.20
C LEU A 96 -5.18 -1.09 19.36
N GLU A 97 -4.58 -2.11 19.98
CA GLU A 97 -3.11 -2.19 20.16
C GLU A 97 -2.39 -2.22 18.80
N ASN A 98 -2.95 -2.91 17.80
CA ASN A 98 -2.41 -2.92 16.44
C ASN A 98 -2.38 -1.52 15.82
N VAL A 99 -3.47 -0.76 15.94
CA VAL A 99 -3.52 0.63 15.42
C VAL A 99 -2.59 1.54 16.21
N LEU A 100 -2.45 1.36 17.51
CA LEU A 100 -1.47 2.09 18.34
C LEU A 100 -0.04 1.87 17.87
N ILE A 101 0.31 0.65 17.41
CA ILE A 101 1.64 0.38 16.81
C ILE A 101 1.83 1.25 15.55
N GLY A 102 0.79 1.40 14.71
CA GLY A 102 0.84 2.31 13.54
C GLY A 102 1.07 3.78 13.91
N LEU A 103 0.58 4.21 15.08
CA LEU A 103 0.80 5.57 15.60
C LEU A 103 2.20 5.78 16.20
N HIS A 104 2.99 4.71 16.42
CA HIS A 104 4.30 4.81 17.08
C HIS A 104 5.29 5.76 16.38
N LEU A 105 5.23 5.89 15.07
CA LEU A 105 6.05 6.87 14.33
C LEU A 105 5.78 8.33 14.73
N ARG A 106 4.66 8.58 15.40
CA ARG A 106 4.21 9.91 15.85
C ARG A 106 4.39 10.14 17.35
N ALA A 107 4.63 9.07 18.11
CA ALA A 107 4.91 9.17 19.54
C ALA A 107 6.21 9.94 19.78
N ARG A 108 6.15 10.92 20.65
CA ARG A 108 7.29 11.80 20.99
C ARG A 108 7.95 11.40 22.32
N GLN A 109 7.42 10.38 22.97
CA GLN A 109 7.90 9.92 24.27
C GLN A 109 9.30 9.33 24.18
N THR A 110 10.15 9.72 25.10
CA THR A 110 11.45 9.06 25.28
C THR A 110 11.32 7.89 26.26
N PRO A 111 12.12 6.83 26.11
CA PRO A 111 12.09 5.70 27.06
C PRO A 111 12.27 6.12 28.52
N LEU A 112 13.07 7.16 28.76
CA LEU A 112 13.30 7.70 30.10
C LEU A 112 12.05 8.38 30.66
N ALA A 113 11.30 9.13 29.82
CA ALA A 113 10.06 9.77 30.26
C ALA A 113 8.98 8.76 30.64
N ILE A 114 8.90 7.65 29.87
CA ILE A 114 7.99 6.54 30.17
C ILE A 114 8.37 5.89 31.51
N LEU A 115 9.66 5.60 31.72
CA LEU A 115 10.15 4.95 32.94
C LEU A 115 9.89 5.81 34.20
N LEU A 116 9.99 7.11 34.08
CA LEU A 116 9.78 8.06 35.20
C LEU A 116 8.31 8.45 35.42
N GLY A 117 7.37 7.97 34.59
CA GLY A 117 5.92 8.19 34.77
C GLY A 117 5.49 9.65 34.72
N PHE A 118 6.11 10.47 33.87
CA PHE A 118 5.75 11.89 33.79
C PHE A 118 4.29 12.09 33.34
N PRO A 119 3.54 13.04 33.91
CA PRO A 119 2.12 13.28 33.60
C PRO A 119 1.82 13.53 32.10
N HIS A 120 2.80 14.06 31.36
CA HIS A 120 2.65 14.29 29.92
C HIS A 120 2.61 12.96 29.11
N VAL A 121 3.22 11.89 29.64
CA VAL A 121 3.20 10.56 29.02
C VAL A 121 1.79 9.99 29.01
N GLU A 122 1.10 10.03 30.17
CA GLU A 122 -0.28 9.55 30.29
C GLU A 122 -1.25 10.37 29.43
N ARG A 123 -1.00 11.68 29.28
CA ARG A 123 -1.81 12.53 28.41
C ARG A 123 -1.63 12.16 26.96
N GLU A 124 -0.39 12.01 26.49
CA GLU A 124 -0.07 11.61 25.13
C GLU A 124 -0.63 10.21 24.81
N GLU A 125 -0.52 9.25 25.75
CA GLU A 125 -1.10 7.93 25.58
C GLU A 125 -2.62 7.97 25.40
N ARG A 126 -3.33 8.78 26.19
CA ARG A 126 -4.77 8.97 26.04
C ARG A 126 -5.14 9.62 24.71
N GLU A 127 -4.36 10.58 24.24
CA GLU A 127 -4.54 11.23 22.94
C GLU A 127 -4.35 10.21 21.79
N LEU A 128 -3.26 9.43 21.82
CA LEU A 128 -2.99 8.39 20.83
C LEU A 128 -4.07 7.30 20.83
N ARG A 129 -4.56 6.90 22.02
CA ARG A 129 -5.66 5.94 22.13
C ARG A 129 -6.95 6.48 21.51
N GLY A 130 -7.27 7.75 21.76
CA GLY A 130 -8.42 8.40 21.13
C GLY A 130 -8.29 8.53 19.62
N GLU A 131 -7.08 8.75 19.08
CA GLU A 131 -6.83 8.73 17.64
C GLU A 131 -6.98 7.33 17.06
N ALA A 132 -6.44 6.29 17.73
CA ALA A 132 -6.58 4.92 17.30
C ALA A 132 -8.06 4.49 17.24
N GLU A 133 -8.88 4.87 18.21
CA GLU A 133 -10.33 4.60 18.21
C GLU A 133 -11.04 5.29 17.03
N LYS A 134 -10.66 6.52 16.67
CA LYS A 134 -11.21 7.22 15.50
C LYS A 134 -10.85 6.51 14.20
N VAL A 135 -9.62 6.01 14.07
CA VAL A 135 -9.20 5.24 12.90
C VAL A 135 -9.97 3.92 12.80
N LEU A 136 -10.15 3.20 13.92
CA LEU A 136 -10.98 1.98 13.96
C LEU A 136 -12.44 2.27 13.63
N ASP A 137 -12.98 3.39 14.09
CA ASP A 137 -14.35 3.83 13.74
C ASP A 137 -14.48 4.08 12.24
N PHE A 138 -13.51 4.79 11.65
CA PHE A 138 -13.45 5.08 10.22
C PHE A 138 -13.47 3.82 9.36
N VAL A 139 -12.70 2.78 9.73
CA VAL A 139 -12.69 1.51 9.00
C VAL A 139 -13.84 0.56 9.40
N GLY A 140 -14.70 0.94 10.35
CA GLY A 140 -15.86 0.14 10.79
C GLY A 140 -15.54 -0.92 11.85
N LEU A 141 -14.34 -0.90 12.45
CA LEU A 141 -13.89 -1.90 13.42
C LEU A 141 -14.01 -1.47 14.88
N ARG A 142 -14.64 -0.34 15.20
CA ARG A 142 -14.76 0.18 16.57
C ARG A 142 -15.30 -0.84 17.58
N LYS A 143 -16.32 -1.62 17.17
CA LYS A 143 -16.94 -2.63 18.05
C LYS A 143 -16.01 -3.79 18.38
N ARG A 144 -14.98 -4.00 17.57
CA ARG A 144 -13.97 -5.08 17.71
C ARG A 144 -12.65 -4.60 18.30
N LYS A 145 -12.61 -3.36 18.83
CA LYS A 145 -11.35 -2.72 19.26
C LYS A 145 -10.56 -3.55 20.28
N ASP A 146 -11.26 -4.27 21.14
CA ASP A 146 -10.67 -5.08 22.23
C ASP A 146 -10.51 -6.57 21.85
N GLU A 147 -10.99 -6.98 20.64
CA GLU A 147 -10.80 -8.35 20.14
C GLU A 147 -9.37 -8.56 19.68
N LEU A 148 -8.82 -9.77 19.92
CA LEU A 148 -7.52 -10.16 19.38
C LEU A 148 -7.57 -10.15 17.85
N ALA A 149 -6.55 -9.62 17.20
CA ALA A 149 -6.51 -9.53 15.73
C ALA A 149 -6.60 -10.90 15.06
N SER A 150 -6.10 -11.96 15.69
CA SER A 150 -6.23 -13.34 15.20
C SER A 150 -7.67 -13.90 15.28
N ALA A 151 -8.55 -13.32 16.09
CA ALA A 151 -9.95 -13.74 16.25
C ALA A 151 -10.90 -12.96 15.30
N ILE A 152 -10.44 -11.88 14.71
CA ILE A 152 -11.20 -11.04 13.78
C ILE A 152 -11.36 -11.78 12.43
N PRO A 153 -12.54 -11.73 11.76
CA PRO A 153 -12.73 -12.29 10.42
C PRO A 153 -11.70 -11.76 9.42
N TYR A 154 -11.35 -12.56 8.42
CA TYR A 154 -10.26 -12.25 7.48
C TYR A 154 -10.45 -10.89 6.75
N GLY A 155 -11.66 -10.60 6.26
CA GLY A 155 -11.95 -9.30 5.63
C GLY A 155 -11.73 -8.12 6.58
N ASP A 156 -12.13 -8.27 7.85
CA ASP A 156 -11.91 -7.26 8.89
C ASP A 156 -10.41 -7.14 9.27
N GLN A 157 -9.63 -8.23 9.21
CA GLN A 157 -8.16 -8.15 9.38
C GLN A 157 -7.52 -7.31 8.29
N ARG A 158 -7.97 -7.41 7.02
CA ARG A 158 -7.51 -6.56 5.92
C ARG A 158 -7.86 -5.09 6.15
N LEU A 159 -9.05 -4.79 6.68
CA LEU A 159 -9.40 -3.43 7.08
C LEU A 159 -8.56 -2.94 8.27
N LEU A 160 -8.18 -3.83 9.19
CA LEU A 160 -7.27 -3.51 10.29
C LEU A 160 -5.86 -3.15 9.78
N GLU A 161 -5.35 -3.86 8.76
CA GLU A 161 -4.07 -3.49 8.11
C GLU A 161 -4.11 -2.08 7.52
N VAL A 162 -5.22 -1.74 6.85
CA VAL A 162 -5.44 -0.38 6.34
C VAL A 162 -5.52 0.62 7.49
N ALA A 163 -6.19 0.28 8.60
CA ALA A 163 -6.25 1.13 9.79
C ALA A 163 -4.86 1.42 10.37
N ILE A 164 -4.00 0.40 10.47
CA ILE A 164 -2.62 0.55 10.94
C ILE A 164 -1.84 1.51 10.03
N ALA A 165 -2.00 1.38 8.71
CA ALA A 165 -1.36 2.26 7.74
C ALA A 165 -1.90 3.70 7.80
N LEU A 166 -3.22 3.87 7.93
CA LEU A 166 -3.87 5.19 8.08
C LEU A 166 -3.47 5.91 9.36
N ALA A 167 -3.21 5.17 10.44
CA ALA A 167 -2.73 5.72 11.71
C ALA A 167 -1.43 6.52 11.55
N ALA A 168 -0.56 6.12 10.63
CA ALA A 168 0.65 6.85 10.28
C ALA A 168 0.38 8.17 9.51
N ARG A 169 -0.88 8.50 9.18
CA ARG A 169 -1.32 9.67 8.39
C ARG A 169 -0.58 9.78 7.06
N PRO A 170 -0.70 8.78 6.18
CA PRO A 170 0.00 8.77 4.92
C PRO A 170 -0.50 9.91 4.00
N LYS A 171 0.42 10.46 3.19
CA LYS A 171 0.08 11.23 1.98
C LYS A 171 -0.05 10.31 0.78
N LEU A 172 0.77 9.24 0.74
CA LEU A 172 0.72 8.15 -0.23
C LEU A 172 0.55 6.83 0.50
N LEU A 173 -0.60 6.19 0.30
CA LEU A 173 -0.91 4.85 0.80
C LEU A 173 -0.65 3.84 -0.33
N MET A 174 0.30 2.93 -0.13
CA MET A 174 0.60 1.84 -1.04
C MET A 174 -0.08 0.56 -0.56
N LEU A 175 -0.98 0.00 -1.37
CA LEU A 175 -1.75 -1.20 -1.05
C LEU A 175 -1.30 -2.35 -1.95
N ASP A 176 -0.90 -3.47 -1.35
CA ASP A 176 -0.40 -4.65 -2.05
C ASP A 176 -1.41 -5.80 -1.91
N GLU A 177 -2.20 -6.03 -2.96
CA GLU A 177 -3.27 -7.03 -3.06
C GLU A 177 -4.24 -7.02 -1.87
N PRO A 178 -4.83 -5.84 -1.54
CA PRO A 178 -5.59 -5.68 -0.30
C PRO A 178 -6.88 -6.51 -0.26
N VAL A 179 -7.46 -6.91 -1.41
CA VAL A 179 -8.69 -7.73 -1.43
C VAL A 179 -8.44 -9.20 -1.72
N SER A 180 -7.17 -9.63 -1.77
CA SER A 180 -6.84 -11.04 -1.96
C SER A 180 -7.47 -11.91 -0.88
N GLY A 181 -8.27 -12.91 -1.29
CA GLY A 181 -9.00 -13.81 -0.39
C GLY A 181 -10.33 -13.28 0.15
N MET A 182 -10.75 -12.07 -0.22
CA MET A 182 -12.07 -11.53 0.11
C MET A 182 -13.16 -12.09 -0.81
N ASN A 183 -14.38 -12.23 -0.27
CA ASN A 183 -15.55 -12.50 -1.07
C ASN A 183 -16.04 -11.23 -1.81
N PRO A 184 -16.96 -11.34 -2.81
CA PRO A 184 -17.41 -10.18 -3.59
C PRO A 184 -18.06 -9.06 -2.77
N SER A 185 -18.75 -9.39 -1.66
CA SER A 185 -19.36 -8.40 -0.77
C SER A 185 -18.31 -7.64 0.01
N GLU A 186 -17.31 -8.34 0.54
CA GLU A 186 -16.17 -7.74 1.24
C GLU A 186 -15.35 -6.84 0.31
N THR A 187 -15.10 -7.31 -0.92
CA THR A 187 -14.43 -6.50 -1.96
C THR A 187 -15.20 -5.21 -2.26
N SER A 188 -16.53 -5.28 -2.41
CA SER A 188 -17.36 -4.09 -2.65
C SER A 188 -17.30 -3.12 -1.47
N SER A 189 -17.33 -3.62 -0.24
CA SER A 189 -17.19 -2.81 0.98
C SER A 189 -15.82 -2.16 1.06
N PHE A 190 -14.76 -2.88 0.69
CA PHE A 190 -13.40 -2.35 0.62
C PHE A 190 -13.26 -1.24 -0.43
N MET A 191 -13.85 -1.42 -1.61
CA MET A 191 -13.87 -0.39 -2.66
C MET A 191 -14.54 0.91 -2.18
N ALA A 192 -15.67 0.80 -1.47
CA ALA A 192 -16.34 1.96 -0.87
C ALA A 192 -15.42 2.64 0.16
N LYS A 193 -14.74 1.86 1.01
CA LYS A 193 -13.78 2.38 1.98
C LYS A 193 -12.59 3.07 1.31
N LEU A 194 -12.10 2.55 0.20
CA LEU A 194 -11.03 3.17 -0.58
C LEU A 194 -11.45 4.55 -1.13
N ALA A 195 -12.69 4.67 -1.58
CA ALA A 195 -13.25 5.96 -2.01
C ALA A 195 -13.31 6.98 -0.86
N GLU A 196 -13.69 6.54 0.36
CA GLU A 196 -13.66 7.39 1.56
C GLU A 196 -12.23 7.83 1.91
N ILE A 197 -11.23 6.92 1.82
CA ILE A 197 -9.81 7.22 2.05
C ILE A 197 -9.32 8.29 1.06
N ARG A 198 -9.68 8.14 -0.23
CA ARG A 198 -9.40 9.15 -1.25
C ARG A 198 -10.03 10.50 -0.93
N ALA A 199 -11.28 10.50 -0.46
CA ALA A 199 -11.98 11.74 -0.08
C ALA A 199 -11.30 12.50 1.08
N LEU A 200 -10.47 11.83 1.89
CA LEU A 200 -9.59 12.46 2.88
C LEU A 200 -8.34 13.12 2.26
N GLY A 201 -8.18 13.10 0.94
CA GLY A 201 -7.02 13.65 0.23
C GLY A 201 -5.80 12.73 0.21
N ILE A 202 -5.97 11.45 0.58
CA ILE A 202 -4.88 10.47 0.56
C ILE A 202 -4.74 9.92 -0.86
N THR A 203 -3.52 10.01 -1.41
CA THR A 203 -3.15 9.40 -2.69
C THR A 203 -2.96 7.91 -2.51
N VAL A 204 -3.39 7.10 -3.48
CA VAL A 204 -3.28 5.64 -3.38
C VAL A 204 -2.53 5.08 -4.57
N LEU A 205 -1.53 4.22 -4.29
CA LEU A 205 -0.89 3.36 -5.27
C LEU A 205 -1.26 1.91 -4.94
N LEU A 206 -2.00 1.27 -5.84
CA LEU A 206 -2.60 -0.05 -5.64
C LEU A 206 -1.92 -1.08 -6.54
N VAL A 207 -1.51 -2.22 -6.00
CA VAL A 207 -1.23 -3.44 -6.79
C VAL A 207 -2.39 -4.39 -6.58
N GLU A 208 -3.03 -4.79 -7.67
CA GLU A 208 -4.15 -5.74 -7.65
C GLU A 208 -4.20 -6.56 -8.93
N HIS A 209 -4.83 -7.72 -8.83
CA HIS A 209 -5.12 -8.62 -9.95
C HIS A 209 -6.63 -8.82 -10.18
N ASP A 210 -7.47 -8.36 -9.25
CA ASP A 210 -8.92 -8.27 -9.45
C ASP A 210 -9.24 -7.09 -10.38
N MET A 211 -9.43 -7.39 -11.67
CA MET A 211 -9.68 -6.38 -12.69
C MET A 211 -10.98 -5.62 -12.43
N LYS A 212 -12.00 -6.24 -11.79
CA LYS A 212 -13.25 -5.55 -11.46
C LYS A 212 -13.00 -4.45 -10.43
N MET A 213 -12.20 -4.74 -9.41
CA MET A 213 -11.79 -3.75 -8.43
C MET A 213 -10.96 -2.65 -9.09
N VAL A 214 -9.89 -3.02 -9.81
CA VAL A 214 -9.00 -2.06 -10.49
C VAL A 214 -9.79 -1.09 -11.34
N MET A 215 -10.67 -1.59 -12.21
CA MET A 215 -11.47 -0.75 -13.12
C MET A 215 -12.52 0.11 -12.39
N GLY A 216 -12.94 -0.31 -11.20
CA GLY A 216 -13.95 0.41 -10.42
C GLY A 216 -13.39 1.52 -9.53
N VAL A 217 -12.10 1.48 -9.15
CA VAL A 217 -11.54 2.43 -8.17
C VAL A 217 -10.45 3.32 -8.74
N SER A 218 -9.83 2.96 -9.87
CA SER A 218 -8.64 3.66 -10.38
C SER A 218 -9.00 4.84 -11.27
N ASP A 219 -8.27 5.94 -11.12
CA ASP A 219 -8.28 7.04 -12.08
C ASP A 219 -7.37 6.72 -13.27
N ARG A 220 -6.25 6.02 -13.00
CA ARG A 220 -5.24 5.64 -13.97
C ARG A 220 -4.68 4.27 -13.63
N VAL A 221 -4.30 3.53 -14.66
CA VAL A 221 -3.77 2.18 -14.55
C VAL A 221 -2.48 2.10 -15.37
N VAL A 222 -1.43 1.61 -14.73
CA VAL A 222 -0.15 1.28 -15.37
C VAL A 222 -0.02 -0.23 -15.45
N CYS A 223 0.21 -0.76 -16.64
CA CYS A 223 0.40 -2.19 -16.87
C CYS A 223 1.89 -2.52 -17.03
N LEU A 224 2.38 -3.40 -16.16
CA LEU A 224 3.74 -3.92 -16.18
C LEU A 224 3.76 -5.33 -16.78
N SER A 225 4.69 -5.60 -17.69
CA SER A 225 4.95 -6.94 -18.24
C SER A 225 6.44 -7.13 -18.42
N GLN A 226 6.97 -8.26 -17.94
CA GLN A 226 8.39 -8.61 -18.03
C GLN A 226 9.34 -7.48 -17.60
N GLY A 227 8.99 -6.81 -16.50
CA GLY A 227 9.78 -5.71 -15.94
C GLY A 227 9.69 -4.37 -16.68
N ARG A 228 8.80 -4.23 -17.66
CA ARG A 228 8.61 -2.99 -18.45
C ARG A 228 7.16 -2.53 -18.40
N ILE A 229 6.95 -1.22 -18.42
CA ILE A 229 5.61 -0.66 -18.62
C ILE A 229 5.24 -0.87 -20.09
N ILE A 230 4.09 -1.49 -20.31
CA ILE A 230 3.54 -1.75 -21.65
C ILE A 230 2.34 -0.86 -21.95
N ALA A 231 1.67 -0.32 -20.95
CA ALA A 231 0.57 0.63 -21.11
C ALA A 231 0.42 1.51 -19.87
N ASP A 232 -0.03 2.75 -20.06
CA ASP A 232 -0.37 3.72 -19.02
C ASP A 232 -1.56 4.55 -19.54
N GLY A 233 -2.70 4.51 -18.86
CA GLY A 233 -3.90 5.19 -19.28
C GLY A 233 -5.07 5.02 -18.32
N THR A 234 -6.24 5.50 -18.73
CA THR A 234 -7.49 5.30 -18.00
C THR A 234 -7.89 3.83 -17.99
N PRO A 235 -8.70 3.37 -17.01
CA PRO A 235 -9.23 2.00 -17.00
C PRO A 235 -9.86 1.57 -18.35
N ALA A 236 -10.59 2.47 -19.03
CA ALA A 236 -11.24 2.19 -20.29
C ALA A 236 -10.25 1.99 -21.46
N GLU A 237 -9.15 2.73 -21.47
CA GLU A 237 -8.06 2.59 -22.45
C GLU A 237 -7.33 1.28 -22.24
N ILE A 238 -6.95 0.97 -20.99
CA ILE A 238 -6.23 -0.26 -20.61
C ILE A 238 -7.02 -1.52 -20.96
N GLN A 239 -8.35 -1.53 -20.78
CA GLN A 239 -9.20 -2.66 -21.16
C GLN A 239 -9.18 -3.00 -22.65
N ARG A 240 -8.89 -2.01 -23.50
CA ARG A 240 -8.88 -2.16 -24.97
C ARG A 240 -7.48 -2.26 -25.54
N ASP A 241 -6.47 -2.08 -24.72
CA ASP A 241 -5.07 -2.10 -25.16
C ASP A 241 -4.66 -3.52 -25.59
N ALA A 242 -4.17 -3.65 -26.83
CA ALA A 242 -3.82 -4.92 -27.44
C ALA A 242 -2.63 -5.61 -26.74
N GLU A 243 -1.62 -4.83 -26.31
CA GLU A 243 -0.45 -5.37 -25.59
C GLU A 243 -0.84 -5.87 -24.18
N VAL A 244 -1.74 -5.16 -23.50
CA VAL A 244 -2.29 -5.60 -22.20
C VAL A 244 -3.07 -6.89 -22.37
N ILE A 245 -3.99 -6.95 -23.34
CA ILE A 245 -4.78 -8.17 -23.63
C ILE A 245 -3.85 -9.34 -23.93
N LYS A 246 -2.84 -9.16 -24.76
CA LYS A 246 -1.85 -10.17 -25.13
C LYS A 246 -1.05 -10.65 -23.92
N ALA A 247 -0.61 -9.76 -23.04
CA ALA A 247 0.14 -10.11 -21.84
C ALA A 247 -0.66 -11.03 -20.91
N TYR A 248 -1.95 -10.77 -20.72
CA TYR A 248 -2.82 -11.59 -19.88
C TYR A 248 -3.28 -12.89 -20.55
N LEU A 249 -3.54 -12.91 -21.87
CA LEU A 249 -3.89 -14.11 -22.62
C LEU A 249 -2.73 -15.10 -22.70
N GLY A 250 -1.50 -14.62 -22.85
CA GLY A 250 -0.29 -15.44 -22.84
C GLY A 250 -0.08 -16.20 -21.53
N GLU A 251 -0.48 -15.61 -20.40
CA GLU A 251 -0.45 -16.30 -19.09
C GLU A 251 -1.51 -17.42 -18.97
N ARG A 252 -2.73 -17.17 -19.47
CA ARG A 252 -3.78 -18.20 -19.48
C ARG A 252 -3.38 -19.40 -20.34
N TYR A 253 -2.74 -19.17 -21.47
CA TYR A 253 -2.25 -20.23 -22.34
C TYR A 253 -1.14 -21.06 -21.65
N LYS A 254 -0.19 -20.43 -20.97
CA LYS A 254 0.87 -21.12 -20.22
C LYS A 254 0.33 -21.99 -19.07
N ARG A 255 -0.73 -21.54 -18.37
CA ARG A 255 -1.39 -22.31 -17.30
C ARG A 255 -2.24 -23.48 -17.81
N ALA A 256 -2.66 -23.43 -19.07
CA ALA A 256 -3.48 -24.51 -19.67
C ALA A 256 -2.63 -25.63 -20.29
N VAL A 257 -1.35 -25.40 -20.52
CA VAL A 257 -0.42 -26.33 -21.22
C VAL A 257 0.70 -26.85 -20.32
N GLY A 258 0.89 -26.33 -19.11
CA GLY A 258 1.82 -26.80 -18.07
C GLY A 258 1.11 -27.41 -16.89
#